data_3c2f3cfe5fcd06a120754de04b24a38d
#
_entry.id   3c2f3cfe5fcd06a120754de04b24a38d
#
_cell.length_a   1.000
_cell.length_b   1.000
_cell.length_c   1.000
_cell.angle_alpha   90.00
_cell.angle_beta   90.00
_cell.angle_gamma   90.00
#
_symmetry.space_group_name_H-M   'P 1'
#
loop_
_entity.id
_entity.type
_entity.pdbx_description
1 polymer ?
#
loop_
_entity_poly.entity_id
_entity_poly.type
_entity_poly.pdbx_seq_one_letter_code
_entity_poly.pdbx_strand_id
1 'polypeptide(L)'
;MEGGGREDEMKRPEACETMADIRAEIDRVDRELVALFAERTAYIDRAAGIKGPLKMPARITPRVEEVVANVRREAAVHGLPPDLIEKLWRRLIDWSIAREEGVLGPEWGETPETEER
;
A
#
# COMPACT_ATOMS: atom_id res chain seq x y z
N MET A 1 -18.81 -15.37 22.75
CA MET A 1 -18.57 -15.01 22.27
C MET A 1 -18.16 -14.19 22.13
N GLU A 2 -18.02 -13.98 21.86
CA GLU A 2 -17.83 -13.34 21.57
C GLU A 2 -16.98 -12.68 21.22
N GLY A 3 -16.36 -12.84 21.62
CA GLY A 3 -15.30 -12.06 21.45
C GLY A 3 -14.97 -11.93 20.13
N GLY A 4 -14.59 -12.93 19.77
CA GLY A 4 -14.25 -12.85 18.49
C GLY A 4 -15.33 -12.25 17.77
N GLY A 5 -16.20 -11.85 18.49
CA GLY A 5 -17.28 -11.28 17.88
C GLY A 5 -16.99 -10.41 16.74
N ARG A 6 -15.73 -10.06 16.62
CA ARG A 6 -15.39 -9.20 15.56
C ARG A 6 -15.81 -9.71 14.28
N GLU A 7 -15.23 -10.78 13.84
CA GLU A 7 -15.60 -11.24 12.55
C GLU A 7 -16.99 -11.77 12.57
N ASP A 8 -17.48 -12.13 13.74
CA ASP A 8 -18.84 -12.57 13.81
C ASP A 8 -19.79 -11.47 13.49
N GLU A 9 -19.36 -10.24 13.72
CA GLU A 9 -20.20 -9.10 13.46
C GLU A 9 -20.12 -8.63 12.04
N MET A 10 -19.21 -9.21 11.27
CA MET A 10 -19.08 -8.85 9.89
C MET A 10 -20.27 -9.37 9.12
N LYS A 11 -20.87 -8.50 8.32
CA LYS A 11 -21.96 -8.90 7.46
C LYS A 11 -21.49 -8.99 6.03
N ARG A 12 -21.74 -10.12 5.41
CA ARG A 12 -21.42 -10.25 4.01
C ARG A 12 -22.32 -9.32 3.20
N PRO A 13 -21.88 -8.93 2.03
CA PRO A 13 -22.67 -7.96 1.24
C PRO A 13 -24.11 -8.40 1.08
N GLU A 14 -24.36 -9.66 0.80
CA GLU A 14 -25.72 -10.13 0.55
C GLU A 14 -26.54 -10.17 1.81
N ALA A 15 -25.92 -10.09 2.99
CA ALA A 15 -26.63 -10.08 4.26
C ALA A 15 -27.00 -8.66 4.70
N CYS A 16 -26.43 -7.64 4.05
CA CYS A 16 -26.74 -6.26 4.39
C CYS A 16 -28.12 -5.91 3.84
N GLU A 17 -28.96 -5.35 4.68
CA GLU A 17 -30.33 -5.02 4.29
C GLU A 17 -30.61 -3.52 4.28
N THR A 18 -29.73 -2.73 4.86
CA THR A 18 -29.93 -1.28 4.92
C THR A 18 -28.66 -0.57 4.52
N MET A 19 -28.80 0.69 4.17
CA MET A 19 -27.59 1.48 3.90
C MET A 19 -26.74 1.62 5.13
N ALA A 20 -27.33 1.63 6.31
CA ALA A 20 -26.55 1.66 7.53
C ALA A 20 -25.65 0.42 7.66
N ASP A 21 -26.19 -0.76 7.30
CA ASP A 21 -25.40 -1.97 7.28
C ASP A 21 -24.22 -1.85 6.33
N ILE A 22 -24.49 -1.36 5.12
CA ILE A 22 -23.46 -1.23 4.10
C ILE A 22 -22.35 -0.27 4.55
N ARG A 23 -22.78 0.88 5.09
CA ARG A 23 -21.79 1.87 5.50
C ARG A 23 -20.94 1.37 6.65
N ALA A 24 -21.53 0.64 7.58
CA ALA A 24 -20.75 0.09 8.69
C ALA A 24 -19.70 -0.88 8.19
N GLU A 25 -20.05 -1.71 7.19
CA GLU A 25 -19.10 -2.66 6.66
C GLU A 25 -18.01 -1.97 5.82
N ILE A 26 -18.39 -0.95 5.06
CA ILE A 26 -17.38 -0.18 4.33
C ILE A 26 -16.41 0.47 5.30
N ASP A 27 -16.92 1.06 6.38
CA ASP A 27 -16.05 1.71 7.36
C ASP A 27 -15.11 0.69 8.00
N ARG A 28 -15.61 -0.52 8.26
CA ARG A 28 -14.77 -1.58 8.81
C ARG A 28 -13.65 -1.94 7.84
N VAL A 29 -14.00 -2.13 6.57
CA VAL A 29 -13.00 -2.47 5.56
C VAL A 29 -11.97 -1.37 5.44
N ASP A 30 -12.42 -0.10 5.45
CA ASP A 30 -11.48 1.01 5.33
C ASP A 30 -10.49 1.01 6.49
N ARG A 31 -10.96 0.74 7.71
CA ARG A 31 -10.04 0.66 8.84
C ARG A 31 -9.02 -0.44 8.65
N GLU A 32 -9.45 -1.58 8.11
CA GLU A 32 -8.53 -2.67 7.87
C GLU A 32 -7.53 -2.33 6.78
N LEU A 33 -7.97 -1.62 5.75
CA LEU A 33 -7.06 -1.19 4.69
C LEU A 33 -6.01 -0.23 5.22
N VAL A 34 -6.42 0.72 6.06
CA VAL A 34 -5.46 1.66 6.64
C VAL A 34 -4.44 0.90 7.50
N ALA A 35 -4.90 -0.07 8.26
CA ALA A 35 -3.99 -0.88 9.08
C ALA A 35 -3.00 -1.64 8.21
N LEU A 36 -3.45 -2.16 7.06
CA LEU A 36 -2.55 -2.85 6.14
C LEU A 36 -1.56 -1.89 5.50
N PHE A 37 -2.00 -0.68 5.19
CA PHE A 37 -1.06 0.34 4.69
C PHE A 37 -0.01 0.67 5.73
N ALA A 38 -0.39 0.73 7.01
CA ALA A 38 0.58 0.98 8.06
C ALA A 38 1.59 -0.16 8.16
N GLU A 39 1.11 -1.40 8.03
CA GLU A 39 2.00 -2.54 8.05
C GLU A 39 2.97 -2.50 6.87
N ARG A 40 2.46 -2.18 5.69
CA ARG A 40 3.30 -2.05 4.50
C ARG A 40 4.36 -0.97 4.72
N THR A 41 3.96 0.14 5.31
CA THR A 41 4.88 1.24 5.58
C THR A 41 6.02 0.81 6.51
N ALA A 42 5.71 -0.04 7.49
CA ALA A 42 6.75 -0.53 8.38
C ALA A 42 7.81 -1.32 7.62
N TYR A 43 7.39 -2.11 6.62
CA TYR A 43 8.34 -2.82 5.78
C TYR A 43 9.13 -1.87 4.89
N ILE A 44 8.48 -0.82 4.40
CA ILE A 44 9.18 0.21 3.61
C ILE A 44 10.27 0.87 4.47
N ASP A 45 9.94 1.19 5.72
CA ASP A 45 10.93 1.78 6.62
C ASP A 45 12.10 0.83 6.88
N ARG A 46 11.79 -0.46 7.05
CA ARG A 46 12.85 -1.44 7.25
C ARG A 46 13.71 -1.57 6.00
N ALA A 47 13.08 -1.49 4.82
CA ALA A 47 13.83 -1.55 3.57
C ALA A 47 14.82 -0.39 3.48
N ALA A 48 14.41 0.81 3.88
CA ALA A 48 15.33 1.94 3.87
C ALA A 48 16.52 1.67 4.78
N GLY A 49 16.27 1.05 5.94
CA GLY A 49 17.35 0.73 6.85
C GLY A 49 18.34 -0.28 6.27
N ILE A 50 17.87 -1.16 5.41
CA ILE A 50 18.74 -2.15 4.77
C ILE A 50 19.47 -1.55 3.59
N LYS A 51 18.76 -0.71 2.80
CA LYS A 51 19.33 -0.12 1.59
C LYS A 51 20.47 0.83 1.89
N GLY A 52 20.39 1.56 3.01
CA GLY A 52 21.40 2.56 3.32
C GLY A 52 22.81 1.98 3.35
N PRO A 53 23.06 0.98 4.20
CA PRO A 53 24.41 0.38 4.25
C PRO A 53 24.84 -0.23 2.92
N LEU A 54 23.89 -0.68 2.11
CA LEU A 54 24.20 -1.28 0.81
C LEU A 54 24.30 -0.24 -0.29
N LYS A 55 24.03 1.02 0.03
CA LYS A 55 24.09 2.12 -0.93
C LYS A 55 23.16 1.90 -2.09
N MET A 56 21.99 1.34 -1.82
CA MET A 56 20.98 1.14 -2.83
C MET A 56 20.05 2.34 -2.87
N PRO A 57 19.59 2.72 -4.05
CA PRO A 57 18.66 3.85 -4.15
C PRO A 57 17.28 3.46 -3.63
N ALA A 58 16.51 4.45 -3.24
CA ALA A 58 15.13 4.20 -2.84
C ALA A 58 14.33 3.66 -4.00
N ARG A 59 14.46 4.28 -5.19
CA ARG A 59 13.70 3.82 -6.35
C ARG A 59 14.53 2.82 -7.12
N ILE A 60 13.99 1.62 -7.27
CA ILE A 60 14.57 0.58 -8.10
C ILE A 60 13.51 0.25 -9.13
N THR A 61 13.67 0.81 -10.33
CA THR A 61 12.64 0.79 -11.34
C THR A 61 12.15 -0.62 -11.70
N PRO A 62 13.02 -1.61 -11.90
CA PRO A 62 12.49 -2.96 -12.19
C PRO A 62 11.58 -3.48 -11.08
N ARG A 63 11.88 -3.15 -9.83
CA ARG A 63 11.02 -3.60 -8.73
C ARG A 63 9.69 -2.86 -8.75
N VAL A 64 9.71 -1.57 -9.06
CA VAL A 64 8.47 -0.81 -9.17
C VAL A 64 7.55 -1.46 -10.20
N GLU A 65 8.10 -1.79 -11.37
CA GLU A 65 7.27 -2.37 -12.42
C GLU A 65 6.81 -3.79 -12.05
N GLU A 66 7.62 -4.51 -11.32
CA GLU A 66 7.22 -5.83 -10.82
C GLU A 66 6.03 -5.71 -9.87
N VAL A 67 6.08 -4.74 -8.97
CA VAL A 67 4.99 -4.55 -8.02
C VAL A 67 3.70 -4.18 -8.77
N VAL A 68 3.81 -3.31 -9.77
CA VAL A 68 2.65 -2.92 -10.55
C VAL A 68 2.06 -4.14 -11.26
N ALA A 69 2.91 -4.97 -11.86
CA ALA A 69 2.43 -6.16 -12.53
C ALA A 69 1.74 -7.10 -11.54
N ASN A 70 2.30 -7.22 -10.34
CA ASN A 70 1.73 -8.10 -9.32
C ASN A 70 0.33 -7.64 -8.91
N VAL A 71 0.16 -6.34 -8.64
CA VAL A 71 -1.14 -5.88 -8.17
C VAL A 71 -2.17 -5.87 -9.30
N ARG A 72 -1.74 -5.65 -10.55
CA ARG A 72 -2.66 -5.77 -11.66
C ARG A 72 -3.19 -7.21 -11.76
N ARG A 73 -2.33 -8.18 -11.56
CA ARG A 73 -2.72 -9.59 -11.57
C ARG A 73 -3.71 -9.88 -10.45
N GLU A 74 -3.41 -9.37 -9.26
CA GLU A 74 -4.31 -9.56 -8.13
C GLU A 74 -5.66 -8.89 -8.37
N ALA A 75 -5.64 -7.72 -8.98
CA ALA A 75 -6.89 -7.05 -9.32
C ALA A 75 -7.77 -7.94 -10.19
N ALA A 76 -7.16 -8.53 -11.22
CA ALA A 76 -7.92 -9.39 -12.12
C ALA A 76 -8.49 -10.60 -11.38
N VAL A 77 -7.70 -11.19 -10.48
CA VAL A 77 -8.16 -12.34 -9.71
C VAL A 77 -9.40 -11.98 -8.88
N HIS A 78 -9.44 -10.76 -8.36
CA HIS A 78 -10.53 -10.34 -7.50
C HIS A 78 -11.62 -9.56 -8.22
N GLY A 79 -11.56 -9.50 -9.55
CA GLY A 79 -12.62 -8.86 -10.32
C GLY A 79 -12.57 -7.36 -10.29
N LEU A 80 -11.42 -6.77 -10.01
CA LEU A 80 -11.28 -5.32 -10.00
C LEU A 80 -10.58 -4.85 -11.26
N PRO A 81 -10.86 -3.61 -11.70
CA PRO A 81 -10.17 -3.09 -12.88
C PRO A 81 -8.68 -2.95 -12.63
N PRO A 82 -7.84 -3.62 -13.40
CA PRO A 82 -6.39 -3.49 -13.18
C PRO A 82 -5.87 -2.07 -13.33
N ASP A 83 -6.47 -1.28 -14.23
CA ASP A 83 -6.00 0.10 -14.41
C ASP A 83 -6.26 0.94 -13.18
N LEU A 84 -7.38 0.73 -12.50
CA LEU A 84 -7.66 1.45 -11.26
C LEU A 84 -6.63 1.10 -10.20
N ILE A 85 -6.37 -0.20 -10.05
CA ILE A 85 -5.44 -0.65 -9.03
C ILE A 85 -4.03 -0.14 -9.34
N GLU A 86 -3.65 -0.13 -10.61
CA GLU A 86 -2.35 0.41 -10.98
C GLU A 86 -2.23 1.87 -10.58
N LYS A 87 -3.26 2.69 -10.85
CA LYS A 87 -3.20 4.10 -10.48
C LYS A 87 -3.02 4.28 -8.99
N LEU A 88 -3.79 3.53 -8.21
CA LEU A 88 -3.67 3.63 -6.75
C LEU A 88 -2.28 3.21 -6.29
N TRP A 89 -1.76 2.13 -6.84
CA TRP A 89 -0.47 1.62 -6.41
C TRP A 89 0.68 2.52 -6.82
N ARG A 90 0.62 3.12 -8.00
CA ARG A 90 1.70 4.03 -8.40
C ARG A 90 1.78 5.23 -7.46
N ARG A 91 0.63 5.74 -7.00
CA ARG A 91 0.64 6.81 -6.02
C ARG A 91 1.23 6.32 -4.71
N LEU A 92 0.84 5.14 -4.27
CA LEU A 92 1.35 4.56 -3.04
C LEU A 92 2.85 4.31 -3.14
N ILE A 93 3.30 3.78 -4.26
CA ILE A 93 4.71 3.50 -4.48
C ILE A 93 5.52 4.79 -4.46
N ASP A 94 5.04 5.84 -5.14
CA ASP A 94 5.76 7.11 -5.14
C ASP A 94 5.87 7.68 -3.74
N TRP A 95 4.80 7.58 -2.96
CA TRP A 95 4.82 8.04 -1.58
C TRP A 95 5.83 7.24 -0.76
N SER A 96 5.85 5.93 -0.97
CA SER A 96 6.76 5.04 -0.23
C SER A 96 8.21 5.35 -0.56
N ILE A 97 8.49 5.61 -1.84
CA ILE A 97 9.85 5.95 -2.27
C ILE A 97 10.27 7.28 -1.68
N ALA A 98 9.38 8.27 -1.68
CA ALA A 98 9.69 9.56 -1.08
C ALA A 98 10.00 9.41 0.40
N ARG A 99 9.28 8.52 1.07
CA ARG A 99 9.54 8.26 2.49
C ARG A 99 10.92 7.65 2.68
N GLU A 100 11.30 6.68 1.83
CA GLU A 100 12.63 6.10 1.92
C GLU A 100 13.71 7.13 1.65
N GLU A 101 13.48 8.00 0.67
CA GLU A 101 14.45 9.04 0.35
C GLU A 101 14.64 9.99 1.51
N GLY A 102 13.58 10.24 2.26
CA GLY A 102 13.69 11.08 3.45
C GLY A 102 14.62 10.48 4.49
N VAL A 103 14.67 9.16 4.58
CA VAL A 103 15.55 8.47 5.51
C VAL A 103 16.96 8.37 4.94
N LEU A 104 17.06 8.00 3.64
CA LEU A 104 18.36 7.73 3.04
C LEU A 104 19.13 8.99 2.68
N GLY A 105 18.41 10.08 2.43
CA GLY A 105 19.05 11.32 2.04
C GLY A 105 19.17 11.42 0.54
N PRO A 106 19.45 12.65 0.05
CA PRO A 106 19.48 12.88 -1.39
C PRO A 106 20.52 12.07 -2.14
N GLU A 107 21.63 11.79 -1.50
CA GLU A 107 22.70 11.08 -2.21
C GLU A 107 22.30 9.66 -2.55
N TRP A 108 21.26 9.14 -1.94
CA TRP A 108 20.81 7.80 -2.24
C TRP A 108 19.73 7.77 -3.30
N GLY A 109 19.16 8.94 -3.61
CA GLY A 109 18.19 9.02 -4.67
C GLY A 109 18.93 9.14 -5.99
N GLU A 110 18.23 8.81 -7.05
CA GLU A 110 18.91 8.85 -8.32
C GLU A 110 18.56 10.07 -9.11
N THR A 111 17.72 10.94 -8.61
CA THR A 111 17.26 12.04 -9.42
C THR A 111 18.14 13.25 -9.21
N PRO A 112 18.68 13.81 -10.27
CA PRO A 112 19.51 14.99 -10.14
C PRO A 112 18.77 16.18 -9.56
N GLU A 113 17.49 16.27 -9.82
CA GLU A 113 16.76 17.42 -9.30
C GLU A 113 16.76 17.41 -7.80
N THR A 114 16.97 16.27 -7.18
CA THR A 114 17.08 16.22 -5.73
C THR A 114 18.19 17.11 -5.27
N GLU A 115 19.25 17.20 -6.02
CA GLU A 115 20.39 17.98 -5.63
C GLU A 115 20.22 19.42 -5.96
N GLU A 116 19.26 19.75 -6.78
CA GLU A 116 19.08 21.12 -7.18
C GLU A 116 18.39 21.95 -6.15
N ARG A 117 17.82 21.33 -5.16
CA ARG A 117 17.14 22.08 -4.12
C ARG A 117 18.07 22.54 -3.03
#